data_11c05d4ba47d3f447a1d7e19588cb412
#
_entry.id   11c05d4ba47d3f447a1d7e19588cb412
#
_cell.length_a   1.000
_cell.length_b   1.000
_cell.length_c   1.000
_cell.angle_alpha   90.00
_cell.angle_beta   90.00
_cell.angle_gamma   90.00
#
_symmetry.space_group_name_H-M   'P 1'
#
loop_
_entity.id
_entity.type
_entity.pdbx_description
1 polymer ?
#
loop_
_entity_poly.entity_id
_entity_poly.type
_entity_poly.pdbx_seq_one_letter_code
_entity_poly.pdbx_strand_id
1 'polypeptide(L)'
;MDAYICCPGPSLRYLNPEVLNKPNVLKIALNNAYPYVRPDIWFGMDHPHCYNRSVFWEPFIKVMRGGYQHILCEGRELKDCFNLYFADLAEGPRENIFNIKEDMTFIWQGNVVASALQIILWMGVKRIHLIGCDLSLDKGDYHDRNIKLSERNKSANALLYKELVEFWKFFSNASSAYGVEVISCTPDSKINDYLTYLPVAEALKRTEACYNIPTRGELIHSKDIEL
;
A
#
# COMPACT_ATOMS: atom_id res chain seq x y z
N MET A 1 -12.63 7.73 -6.02
CA MET A 1 -11.86 7.47 -4.78
C MET A 1 -10.39 7.41 -5.14
N ASP A 2 -9.54 8.11 -4.40
CA ASP A 2 -8.09 8.09 -4.56
C ASP A 2 -7.48 7.17 -3.50
N ALA A 3 -6.43 6.42 -3.87
CA ALA A 3 -5.69 5.60 -2.92
C ALA A 3 -4.40 6.29 -2.48
N TYR A 4 -4.17 6.30 -1.18
CA TYR A 4 -2.95 6.80 -0.56
C TYR A 4 -2.19 5.62 0.06
N ILE A 5 -1.10 5.22 -0.59
CA ILE A 5 -0.24 4.12 -0.16
C ILE A 5 0.84 4.68 0.74
N CYS A 6 0.81 4.30 2.00
CA CYS A 6 1.80 4.68 3.00
C CYS A 6 2.84 3.56 3.14
N CYS A 7 4.06 3.84 2.68
CA CYS A 7 5.23 2.99 2.81
C CYS A 7 5.99 3.32 4.10
N PRO A 8 6.75 2.38 4.68
CA PRO A 8 7.43 2.58 5.97
C PRO A 8 8.73 3.38 5.89
N GLY A 9 9.01 4.04 4.79
CA GLY A 9 10.25 4.82 4.61
C GLY A 9 10.37 6.02 5.55
N PRO A 10 11.59 6.58 5.70
CA PRO A 10 11.89 7.60 6.70
C PRO A 10 11.04 8.86 6.61
N SER A 11 10.63 9.28 5.40
CA SER A 11 9.84 10.50 5.21
C SER A 11 8.42 10.40 5.75
N LEU A 12 7.89 9.18 5.97
CA LEU A 12 6.56 8.98 6.54
C LEU A 12 6.40 9.67 7.90
N ARG A 13 7.47 9.80 8.68
CA ARG A 13 7.47 10.46 10.01
C ARG A 13 7.06 11.93 9.99
N TYR A 14 7.13 12.57 8.83
CA TYR A 14 6.76 13.98 8.66
C TYR A 14 5.30 14.17 8.27
N LEU A 15 4.59 13.08 7.97
CA LEU A 15 3.16 13.11 7.73
C LEU A 15 2.42 13.25 9.07
N ASN A 16 1.46 14.15 9.15
CA ASN A 16 0.39 14.01 10.13
C ASN A 16 -0.66 13.04 9.54
N PRO A 17 -0.81 11.81 10.05
CA PRO A 17 -1.70 10.82 9.43
C PRO A 17 -3.18 11.23 9.47
N GLU A 18 -3.58 12.11 10.38
CA GLU A 18 -4.96 12.58 10.49
C GLU A 18 -5.44 13.36 9.25
N VAL A 19 -4.52 13.93 8.49
CA VAL A 19 -4.89 14.65 7.25
C VAL A 19 -5.48 13.72 6.19
N LEU A 20 -5.21 12.41 6.28
CA LEU A 20 -5.75 11.39 5.40
C LEU A 20 -7.17 10.93 5.80
N ASN A 21 -7.71 11.36 6.94
CA ASN A 21 -9.06 11.02 7.37
C ASN A 21 -10.09 11.90 6.64
N LYS A 22 -10.19 11.71 5.36
CA LYS A 22 -11.08 12.47 4.46
C LYS A 22 -12.01 11.54 3.69
N PRO A 23 -13.22 11.99 3.32
CA PRO A 23 -14.03 11.30 2.34
C PRO A 23 -13.24 11.06 1.05
N ASN A 24 -13.48 9.94 0.40
CA ASN A 24 -12.85 9.55 -0.88
C ASN A 24 -11.35 9.27 -0.85
N VAL A 25 -10.74 9.25 0.32
CA VAL A 25 -9.37 8.80 0.56
C VAL A 25 -9.40 7.36 1.04
N LEU A 26 -8.86 6.45 0.22
CA LEU A 26 -8.58 5.07 0.61
C LEU A 26 -7.16 5.01 1.18
N LYS A 27 -7.04 4.72 2.47
CA LYS A 27 -5.75 4.62 3.15
C LYS A 27 -5.22 3.19 3.09
N ILE A 28 -4.01 3.05 2.60
CA ILE A 28 -3.34 1.76 2.53
C ILE A 28 -2.01 1.86 3.27
N ALA A 29 -1.77 0.97 4.22
CA ALA A 29 -0.49 0.88 4.90
C ALA A 29 0.24 -0.39 4.49
N LEU A 30 1.52 -0.26 4.18
CA LEU A 30 2.39 -1.37 3.84
C LEU A 30 3.31 -1.68 5.01
N ASN A 31 3.46 -2.97 5.32
CA ASN A 31 4.39 -3.46 6.34
C ASN A 31 4.25 -2.67 7.66
N ASN A 32 5.36 -2.16 8.18
CA ASN A 32 5.40 -1.41 9.42
C ASN A 32 5.01 0.08 9.31
N ALA A 33 4.38 0.53 8.22
CA ALA A 33 3.71 1.83 8.22
C ALA A 33 2.52 1.87 9.21
N TYR A 34 1.90 0.71 9.48
CA TYR A 34 1.09 0.49 10.66
C TYR A 34 2.02 0.31 11.91
N PRO A 35 1.72 0.86 13.09
CA PRO A 35 0.50 1.59 13.47
C PRO A 35 0.51 3.10 13.21
N TYR A 36 1.55 3.63 12.59
CA TYR A 36 1.68 5.08 12.39
C TYR A 36 0.52 5.65 11.55
N VAL A 37 0.20 4.97 10.45
CA VAL A 37 -1.00 5.28 9.66
C VAL A 37 -2.02 4.18 9.90
N ARG A 38 -3.19 4.56 10.43
CA ARG A 38 -4.31 3.64 10.61
C ARG A 38 -5.05 3.46 9.28
N PRO A 39 -4.87 2.31 8.58
CA PRO A 39 -5.34 2.16 7.21
C PRO A 39 -6.79 1.66 7.13
N ASP A 40 -7.34 1.71 5.93
CA ASP A 40 -8.53 0.94 5.56
C ASP A 40 -8.12 -0.48 5.12
N ILE A 41 -6.95 -0.60 4.45
CA ILE A 41 -6.36 -1.89 4.05
C ILE A 41 -4.87 -1.90 4.42
N TRP A 42 -4.43 -2.97 5.05
CA TRP A 42 -3.02 -3.23 5.34
C TRP A 42 -2.49 -4.39 4.51
N PHE A 43 -1.25 -4.28 4.05
CA PHE A 43 -0.54 -5.33 3.31
C PHE A 43 0.77 -5.70 3.98
N GLY A 44 0.99 -7.02 4.18
CA GLY A 44 2.24 -7.58 4.64
C GLY A 44 2.56 -8.88 3.92
N MET A 45 3.69 -8.95 3.21
CA MET A 45 4.08 -10.12 2.43
C MET A 45 5.26 -10.90 3.06
N ASP A 46 5.88 -10.35 4.10
CA ASP A 46 6.92 -11.01 4.87
C ASP A 46 6.34 -11.90 5.98
N HIS A 47 7.21 -12.65 6.65
CA HIS A 47 6.80 -13.50 7.76
C HIS A 47 6.14 -12.68 8.88
N PRO A 48 5.05 -13.17 9.49
CA PRO A 48 4.26 -12.42 10.47
C PRO A 48 5.04 -11.81 11.65
N HIS A 49 6.13 -12.44 12.08
CA HIS A 49 6.95 -11.88 13.16
C HIS A 49 7.73 -10.61 12.78
N CYS A 50 7.78 -10.25 11.51
CA CYS A 50 8.37 -8.98 11.06
C CYS A 50 7.50 -7.76 11.37
N TYR A 51 6.27 -7.98 11.82
CA TYR A 51 5.29 -6.92 12.01
C TYR A 51 4.92 -6.72 13.48
N ASN A 52 4.40 -5.54 13.79
CA ASN A 52 3.74 -5.31 15.05
C ASN A 52 2.51 -6.23 15.16
N ARG A 53 2.48 -7.11 16.15
CA ARG A 53 1.46 -8.15 16.28
C ARG A 53 0.04 -7.60 16.46
N SER A 54 -0.10 -6.38 16.98
CA SER A 54 -1.41 -5.76 17.14
C SER A 54 -2.17 -5.60 15.81
N VAL A 55 -1.45 -5.56 14.66
CA VAL A 55 -2.07 -5.46 13.33
C VAL A 55 -3.10 -6.57 13.08
N PHE A 56 -2.83 -7.78 13.58
CA PHE A 56 -3.69 -8.94 13.32
C PHE A 56 -5.06 -8.84 14.02
N TRP A 57 -5.16 -8.04 15.06
CA TRP A 57 -6.38 -7.87 15.87
C TRP A 57 -7.19 -6.62 15.51
N GLU A 58 -6.67 -5.79 14.62
CA GLU A 58 -7.35 -4.58 14.18
C GLU A 58 -8.53 -4.90 13.23
N PRO A 59 -9.57 -4.05 13.20
CA PRO A 59 -10.80 -4.33 12.44
C PRO A 59 -10.68 -4.05 10.93
N PHE A 60 -9.65 -3.36 10.46
CA PHE A 60 -9.48 -3.07 9.04
C PHE A 60 -9.14 -4.33 8.23
N ILE A 61 -9.23 -4.24 6.91
CA ILE A 61 -8.87 -5.34 6.00
C ILE A 61 -7.35 -5.55 6.04
N LYS A 62 -6.94 -6.81 6.16
CA LYS A 62 -5.54 -7.22 6.13
C LYS A 62 -5.32 -8.23 5.02
N VAL A 63 -4.23 -8.05 4.27
CA VAL A 63 -3.83 -8.97 3.20
C VAL A 63 -2.40 -9.43 3.44
N MET A 64 -2.23 -10.73 3.48
CA MET A 64 -0.92 -11.37 3.66
C MET A 64 -0.64 -12.40 2.57
N ARG A 65 0.63 -12.76 2.46
CA ARG A 65 1.06 -13.87 1.62
C ARG A 65 0.44 -15.18 2.10
N GLY A 66 -0.02 -16.00 1.16
CA GLY A 66 -0.42 -17.38 1.38
C GLY A 66 0.71 -18.23 2.01
N GLY A 67 0.33 -19.30 2.66
CA GLY A 67 1.27 -20.18 3.38
C GLY A 67 1.50 -19.81 4.85
N TYR A 68 0.96 -18.68 5.32
CA TYR A 68 1.08 -18.26 6.73
C TYR A 68 -0.19 -18.51 7.57
N GLN A 69 -1.20 -19.15 7.00
CA GLN A 69 -2.52 -19.35 7.62
C GLN A 69 -2.44 -20.04 9.00
N HIS A 70 -1.53 -20.99 9.14
CA HIS A 70 -1.38 -21.82 10.34
C HIS A 70 -0.30 -21.32 11.33
N ILE A 71 0.28 -20.15 11.07
CA ILE A 71 1.21 -19.56 12.03
C ILE A 71 0.44 -19.06 13.24
N LEU A 72 0.94 -19.41 14.42
CA LEU A 72 0.37 -18.95 15.68
C LEU A 72 0.83 -17.54 16.00
N CYS A 73 -0.14 -16.68 16.25
CA CYS A 73 0.06 -15.35 16.80
C CYS A 73 -0.77 -15.23 18.08
N GLU A 74 -0.10 -15.04 19.22
CA GLU A 74 -0.74 -14.95 20.53
C GLU A 74 -1.69 -16.13 20.84
N GLY A 75 -1.29 -17.32 20.43
CA GLY A 75 -2.02 -18.57 20.70
C GLY A 75 -3.19 -18.88 19.74
N ARG A 76 -3.38 -18.07 18.71
CA ARG A 76 -4.38 -18.31 17.65
C ARG A 76 -3.71 -18.42 16.29
N GLU A 77 -4.26 -19.24 15.42
CA GLU A 77 -3.81 -19.30 14.03
C GLU A 77 -4.24 -18.02 13.28
N LEU A 78 -3.38 -17.56 12.37
CA LEU A 78 -3.67 -16.34 11.61
C LEU A 78 -4.93 -16.45 10.75
N LYS A 79 -5.31 -17.64 10.28
CA LYS A 79 -6.55 -17.85 9.55
C LYS A 79 -7.81 -17.51 10.37
N ASP A 80 -7.70 -17.51 11.71
CA ASP A 80 -8.81 -17.20 12.61
C ASP A 80 -8.88 -15.69 12.96
N CYS A 81 -7.95 -14.88 12.42
CA CYS A 81 -7.96 -13.44 12.61
C CYS A 81 -9.03 -12.79 11.73
N PHE A 82 -9.80 -11.88 12.34
CA PHE A 82 -10.86 -11.17 11.65
C PHE A 82 -10.32 -10.30 10.51
N ASN A 83 -10.99 -10.31 9.36
CA ASN A 83 -10.64 -9.53 8.16
C ASN A 83 -9.19 -9.74 7.67
N LEU A 84 -8.61 -10.91 7.89
CA LEU A 84 -7.31 -11.28 7.35
C LEU A 84 -7.51 -12.24 6.16
N TYR A 85 -7.05 -11.81 5.01
CA TYR A 85 -7.10 -12.55 3.75
C TYR A 85 -5.70 -12.98 3.34
N PHE A 86 -5.62 -14.14 2.70
CA PHE A 86 -4.35 -14.70 2.22
C PHE A 86 -4.35 -14.73 0.70
N ALA A 87 -3.29 -14.18 0.13
CA ALA A 87 -3.09 -14.09 -1.30
C ALA A 87 -1.98 -15.05 -1.75
N ASP A 88 -2.24 -15.83 -2.76
CA ASP A 88 -1.23 -16.62 -3.41
C ASP A 88 -0.36 -15.74 -4.31
N LEU A 89 0.91 -16.10 -4.43
CA LEU A 89 1.88 -15.37 -5.23
C LEU A 89 2.31 -16.25 -6.40
N ALA A 90 2.14 -15.76 -7.61
CA ALA A 90 2.57 -16.42 -8.83
C ALA A 90 3.70 -15.63 -9.50
N GLU A 91 4.60 -16.31 -10.16
CA GLU A 91 5.55 -15.69 -11.06
C GLU A 91 4.86 -15.26 -12.35
N GLY A 92 5.34 -14.18 -12.94
CA GLY A 92 4.79 -13.69 -14.19
C GLY A 92 5.43 -12.38 -14.64
N PRO A 93 5.23 -12.00 -15.91
CA PRO A 93 5.73 -10.74 -16.43
C PRO A 93 5.06 -9.55 -15.74
N ARG A 94 5.79 -8.42 -15.67
CA ARG A 94 5.34 -7.20 -14.98
C ARG A 94 4.02 -6.65 -15.52
N GLU A 95 3.78 -6.82 -16.81
CA GLU A 95 2.56 -6.39 -17.49
C GLU A 95 1.30 -7.03 -16.91
N ASN A 96 1.42 -8.23 -16.39
CA ASN A 96 0.29 -8.95 -15.77
C ASN A 96 -0.18 -8.35 -14.45
N ILE A 97 0.53 -7.36 -13.90
CA ILE A 97 0.06 -6.62 -12.73
C ILE A 97 -1.27 -5.88 -12.99
N PHE A 98 -1.55 -5.56 -14.24
CA PHE A 98 -2.81 -4.94 -14.68
C PHE A 98 -3.90 -5.97 -15.01
N ASN A 99 -3.55 -7.24 -15.14
CA ASN A 99 -4.46 -8.35 -15.42
C ASN A 99 -4.87 -9.01 -14.10
N ILE A 100 -5.89 -8.44 -13.46
CA ILE A 100 -6.29 -8.83 -12.12
C ILE A 100 -7.14 -10.09 -12.18
N LYS A 101 -6.80 -11.06 -11.34
CA LYS A 101 -7.54 -12.31 -11.18
C LYS A 101 -8.43 -12.26 -9.94
N GLU A 102 -9.63 -12.82 -10.06
CA GLU A 102 -10.59 -12.88 -8.95
C GLU A 102 -10.21 -13.87 -7.84
N ASP A 103 -9.26 -14.77 -8.12
CA ASP A 103 -8.84 -15.83 -7.20
C ASP A 103 -7.81 -15.41 -6.13
N MET A 104 -7.55 -14.11 -5.98
CA MET A 104 -6.54 -13.57 -5.07
C MET A 104 -5.11 -14.08 -5.35
N THR A 105 -4.83 -14.46 -6.59
CA THR A 105 -3.46 -14.78 -7.03
C THR A 105 -2.79 -13.53 -7.57
N PHE A 106 -1.74 -13.06 -6.90
CA PHE A 106 -0.99 -11.86 -7.30
C PHE A 106 0.26 -12.22 -8.09
N ILE A 107 0.55 -11.43 -9.08
CA ILE A 107 1.84 -11.51 -9.76
C ILE A 107 2.91 -10.89 -8.86
N TRP A 108 3.81 -11.73 -8.38
CA TRP A 108 4.86 -11.33 -7.47
C TRP A 108 5.98 -10.57 -8.21
N GLN A 109 6.30 -9.40 -7.74
CA GLN A 109 7.36 -8.54 -8.30
C GLN A 109 8.45 -8.22 -7.26
N GLY A 110 8.66 -9.13 -6.29
CA GLY A 110 9.69 -8.95 -5.26
C GLY A 110 9.35 -7.92 -4.18
N ASN A 111 8.14 -7.32 -4.21
CA ASN A 111 7.79 -6.27 -3.26
C ASN A 111 6.29 -6.22 -2.95
N VAL A 112 5.96 -5.75 -1.74
CA VAL A 112 4.59 -5.63 -1.25
C VAL A 112 3.77 -4.56 -1.98
N VAL A 113 4.43 -3.53 -2.52
CA VAL A 113 3.74 -2.45 -3.25
C VAL A 113 3.04 -3.01 -4.48
N ALA A 114 3.71 -3.89 -5.23
CA ALA A 114 3.14 -4.51 -6.42
C ALA A 114 1.89 -5.34 -6.10
N SER A 115 1.87 -6.04 -4.96
CA SER A 115 0.70 -6.77 -4.50
C SER A 115 -0.45 -5.83 -4.13
N ALA A 116 -0.15 -4.74 -3.41
CA ALA A 116 -1.15 -3.74 -3.07
C ALA A 116 -1.75 -3.08 -4.31
N LEU A 117 -0.92 -2.74 -5.31
CA LEU A 117 -1.37 -2.14 -6.56
C LEU A 117 -2.39 -3.01 -7.29
N GLN A 118 -2.23 -4.33 -7.29
CA GLN A 118 -3.17 -5.23 -7.95
C GLN A 118 -4.56 -5.13 -7.35
N ILE A 119 -4.70 -5.14 -6.03
CA ILE A 119 -6.02 -4.94 -5.38
C ILE A 119 -6.57 -3.54 -5.66
N ILE A 120 -5.74 -2.51 -5.57
CA ILE A 120 -6.17 -1.12 -5.79
C ILE A 120 -6.70 -0.93 -7.23
N LEU A 121 -6.00 -1.51 -8.20
CA LEU A 121 -6.43 -1.51 -9.60
C LEU A 121 -7.74 -2.28 -9.79
N TRP A 122 -7.86 -3.44 -9.15
CA TRP A 122 -9.09 -4.23 -9.17
C TRP A 122 -10.29 -3.48 -8.56
N MET A 123 -10.06 -2.68 -7.52
CA MET A 123 -11.08 -1.80 -6.94
C MET A 123 -11.44 -0.62 -7.87
N GLY A 124 -10.81 -0.50 -9.03
CA GLY A 124 -11.09 0.57 -10.00
C GLY A 124 -10.56 1.94 -9.62
N VAL A 125 -9.60 2.02 -8.69
CA VAL A 125 -8.94 3.28 -8.33
C VAL A 125 -8.18 3.83 -9.53
N LYS A 126 -8.36 5.12 -9.82
CA LYS A 126 -7.74 5.79 -10.97
C LYS A 126 -6.59 6.71 -10.61
N ARG A 127 -6.45 7.04 -9.32
CA ARG A 127 -5.37 7.90 -8.87
C ARG A 127 -4.75 7.35 -7.59
N ILE A 128 -3.42 7.16 -7.62
CA ILE A 128 -2.65 6.52 -6.57
C ILE A 128 -1.58 7.50 -6.10
N HIS A 129 -1.53 7.76 -4.80
CA HIS A 129 -0.59 8.64 -4.14
C HIS A 129 0.37 7.84 -3.25
N LEU A 130 1.68 8.04 -3.41
CA LEU A 130 2.71 7.31 -2.68
C LEU A 130 3.32 8.18 -1.59
N ILE A 131 3.22 7.77 -0.35
CA ILE A 131 3.78 8.47 0.82
C ILE A 131 4.81 7.56 1.49
N GLY A 132 5.94 8.11 1.90
CA GLY A 132 6.98 7.31 2.57
C GLY A 132 7.70 6.30 1.66
N CYS A 133 7.62 6.50 0.35
CA CYS A 133 8.29 5.66 -0.65
C CYS A 133 9.66 6.26 -0.99
N ASP A 134 10.56 6.33 -0.01
CA ASP A 134 11.84 7.04 -0.11
C ASP A 134 12.83 6.38 -1.07
N LEU A 135 12.87 5.05 -1.13
CA LEU A 135 13.79 4.22 -1.89
C LEU A 135 15.28 4.59 -1.66
N SER A 136 15.58 5.03 -0.46
CA SER A 136 16.90 5.44 -0.01
C SER A 136 17.04 5.19 1.50
N LEU A 137 18.25 4.88 1.93
CA LEU A 137 18.64 4.78 3.34
C LEU A 137 19.30 6.05 3.88
N ASP A 138 19.42 7.09 3.05
CA ASP A 138 20.19 8.31 3.39
C ASP A 138 19.53 9.09 4.54
N LYS A 139 18.20 9.02 4.67
CA LYS A 139 17.42 9.69 5.72
C LYS A 139 17.15 8.80 6.94
N GLY A 140 17.68 7.60 6.97
CA GLY A 140 17.47 6.58 8.01
C GLY A 140 16.85 5.30 7.50
N ASP A 141 16.71 4.33 8.38
CA ASP A 141 16.27 2.98 8.01
C ASP A 141 14.76 2.92 7.76
N TYR A 142 13.96 3.48 8.70
CA TYR A 142 12.50 3.51 8.66
C TYR A 142 11.94 4.80 9.27
N HIS A 143 10.62 5.01 9.14
CA HIS A 143 9.91 6.12 9.79
C HIS A 143 10.01 6.03 11.33
N ASP A 144 9.96 4.83 11.90
CA ASP A 144 10.23 4.60 13.32
C ASP A 144 11.74 4.55 13.56
N ARG A 145 12.27 5.52 14.31
CA ARG A 145 13.70 5.62 14.63
C ARG A 145 14.21 4.52 15.53
N ASN A 146 13.32 3.80 16.22
CA ASN A 146 13.68 2.67 17.08
C ASN A 146 13.95 1.39 16.28
N ILE A 147 13.40 1.29 15.07
CA ILE A 147 13.66 0.16 14.19
C ILE A 147 14.97 0.40 13.45
N LYS A 148 15.95 -0.47 13.69
CA LYS A 148 17.28 -0.45 13.06
C LYS A 148 17.46 -1.67 12.19
N LEU A 149 17.88 -1.44 10.96
CA LEU A 149 18.28 -2.51 10.06
C LEU A 149 19.67 -3.01 10.39
N SER A 150 19.87 -4.32 10.34
CA SER A 150 21.21 -4.90 10.30
C SER A 150 21.91 -4.50 8.99
N GLU A 151 23.23 -4.51 8.96
CA GLU A 151 24.01 -4.19 7.75
C GLU A 151 23.66 -5.12 6.58
N ARG A 152 23.37 -6.40 6.87
CA ARG A 152 22.87 -7.34 5.87
C ARG A 152 21.55 -6.88 5.25
N ASN A 153 20.62 -6.43 6.08
CA ASN A 153 19.31 -5.98 5.60
C ASN A 153 19.41 -4.63 4.86
N LYS A 154 20.32 -3.75 5.27
CA LYS A 154 20.61 -2.51 4.54
C LYS A 154 21.12 -2.80 3.12
N SER A 155 22.07 -3.73 3.01
CA SER A 155 22.61 -4.13 1.70
C SER A 155 21.52 -4.76 0.81
N ALA A 156 20.68 -5.63 1.37
CA ALA A 156 19.55 -6.23 0.66
C ALA A 156 18.52 -5.16 0.22
N ASN A 157 18.18 -4.22 1.10
CA ASN A 157 17.27 -3.14 0.77
C ASN A 157 17.85 -2.19 -0.29
N ALA A 158 19.14 -1.91 -0.25
CA ALA A 158 19.77 -1.06 -1.25
C ALA A 158 19.70 -1.68 -2.67
N LEU A 159 19.78 -3.01 -2.77
CA LEU A 159 19.59 -3.72 -4.04
C LEU A 159 18.09 -3.66 -4.45
N LEU A 160 17.19 -4.01 -3.54
CA LEU A 160 15.74 -3.97 -3.77
C LEU A 160 15.27 -2.57 -4.20
N TYR A 161 15.82 -1.50 -3.64
CA TYR A 161 15.43 -0.14 -3.99
C TYR A 161 15.79 0.21 -5.43
N LYS A 162 16.90 -0.31 -5.96
CA LYS A 162 17.23 -0.15 -7.39
C LYS A 162 16.20 -0.84 -8.28
N GLU A 163 15.79 -2.06 -7.92
CA GLU A 163 14.76 -2.80 -8.64
C GLU A 163 13.40 -2.09 -8.56
N LEU A 164 13.07 -1.51 -7.40
CA LEU A 164 11.84 -0.73 -7.22
C LEU A 164 11.82 0.57 -8.03
N VAL A 165 12.95 1.24 -8.21
CA VAL A 165 13.03 2.40 -9.12
C VAL A 165 12.70 1.97 -10.55
N GLU A 166 13.28 0.87 -11.04
CA GLU A 166 12.96 0.33 -12.36
C GLU A 166 11.50 -0.17 -12.48
N PHE A 167 10.95 -0.70 -11.39
CA PHE A 167 9.53 -1.05 -11.33
C PHE A 167 8.65 0.19 -11.49
N TRP A 168 8.94 1.29 -10.79
CA TRP A 168 8.16 2.53 -10.89
C TRP A 168 8.29 3.21 -12.23
N LYS A 169 9.47 3.16 -12.85
CA LYS A 169 9.67 3.62 -14.22
C LYS A 169 8.79 2.84 -15.22
N PHE A 170 8.75 1.53 -15.10
CA PHE A 170 7.84 0.70 -15.90
C PHE A 170 6.38 1.05 -15.61
N PHE A 171 5.99 1.07 -14.33
CA PHE A 171 4.60 1.28 -13.93
C PHE A 171 4.06 2.65 -14.34
N SER A 172 4.87 3.71 -14.24
CA SER A 172 4.48 5.06 -14.66
C SER A 172 4.15 5.14 -16.15
N ASN A 173 4.94 4.45 -16.98
CA ASN A 173 4.71 4.40 -18.42
C ASN A 173 3.48 3.56 -18.79
N ALA A 174 3.29 2.43 -18.12
CA ALA A 174 2.20 1.51 -18.42
C ALA A 174 0.86 1.98 -17.86
N SER A 175 0.82 2.58 -16.67
CA SER A 175 -0.41 2.93 -15.95
C SER A 175 -1.32 3.88 -16.73
N SER A 176 -0.74 4.79 -17.50
CA SER A 176 -1.49 5.74 -18.33
C SER A 176 -2.38 5.04 -19.36
N ALA A 177 -1.93 3.93 -19.94
CA ALA A 177 -2.71 3.14 -20.89
C ALA A 177 -3.96 2.50 -20.24
N TYR A 178 -3.93 2.31 -18.91
CA TYR A 178 -5.05 1.81 -18.11
C TYR A 178 -5.86 2.92 -17.43
N GLY A 179 -5.58 4.18 -17.78
CA GLY A 179 -6.26 5.34 -17.21
C GLY A 179 -5.99 5.52 -15.71
N VAL A 180 -4.79 5.15 -15.26
CA VAL A 180 -4.34 5.26 -13.85
C VAL A 180 -3.23 6.30 -13.76
N GLU A 181 -3.42 7.30 -12.91
CA GLU A 181 -2.42 8.31 -12.56
C GLU A 181 -1.70 7.89 -11.27
N VAL A 182 -0.38 7.92 -11.27
CA VAL A 182 0.43 7.68 -10.07
C VAL A 182 1.23 8.93 -9.73
N ILE A 183 1.14 9.34 -8.46
CA ILE A 183 1.70 10.59 -7.95
C ILE A 183 2.61 10.25 -6.77
N SER A 184 3.83 10.76 -6.78
CA SER A 184 4.68 10.71 -5.60
C SER A 184 4.32 11.85 -4.64
N CYS A 185 4.04 11.50 -3.39
CA CYS A 185 3.93 12.46 -2.29
C CYS A 185 5.13 12.36 -1.33
N THR A 186 6.21 11.73 -1.76
CA THR A 186 7.43 11.53 -0.99
C THR A 186 8.48 12.54 -1.43
N PRO A 187 8.87 13.51 -0.60
CA PRO A 187 9.90 14.49 -0.97
C PRO A 187 11.26 13.81 -1.16
N ASP A 188 12.00 14.24 -2.16
CA ASP A 188 13.36 13.77 -2.50
C ASP A 188 13.48 12.25 -2.72
N SER A 189 12.41 11.61 -3.13
CA SER A 189 12.44 10.20 -3.52
C SER A 189 13.00 10.03 -4.93
N LYS A 190 13.74 8.93 -5.16
CA LYS A 190 14.27 8.58 -6.48
C LYS A 190 13.19 8.32 -7.54
N ILE A 191 11.95 8.05 -7.10
CA ILE A 191 10.84 7.87 -8.04
C ILE A 191 10.33 9.19 -8.63
N ASN A 192 10.71 10.33 -8.08
CA ASN A 192 10.30 11.65 -8.56
C ASN A 192 10.90 11.97 -9.94
N ASP A 193 11.91 11.23 -10.40
CA ASP A 193 12.42 11.30 -11.77
C ASP A 193 11.43 10.73 -12.80
N TYR A 194 10.46 9.92 -12.35
CA TYR A 194 9.51 9.21 -13.21
C TYR A 194 8.04 9.55 -12.91
N LEU A 195 7.76 9.98 -11.69
CA LEU A 195 6.41 10.31 -11.23
C LEU A 195 6.30 11.80 -10.92
N THR A 196 5.16 12.39 -11.21
CA THR A 196 4.86 13.74 -10.75
C THR A 196 4.93 13.79 -9.22
N TYR A 197 5.72 14.72 -8.68
CA TYR A 197 5.73 14.98 -7.25
C TYR A 197 4.68 16.04 -6.89
N LEU A 198 3.89 15.75 -5.87
CA LEU A 198 2.98 16.70 -5.23
C LEU A 198 3.08 16.57 -3.71
N PRO A 199 3.20 17.65 -2.96
CA PRO A 199 3.03 17.61 -1.52
C PRO A 199 1.67 17.00 -1.13
N VAL A 200 1.61 16.24 -0.03
CA VAL A 200 0.37 15.58 0.42
C VAL A 200 -0.81 16.54 0.50
N ALA A 201 -0.58 17.77 1.00
CA ALA A 201 -1.64 18.78 1.11
C ALA A 201 -2.24 19.17 -0.25
N GLU A 202 -1.42 19.28 -1.29
CA GLU A 202 -1.89 19.60 -2.64
C GLU A 202 -2.59 18.40 -3.29
N ALA A 203 -2.07 17.19 -3.05
CA ALA A 203 -2.71 15.96 -3.50
C ALA A 203 -4.12 15.81 -2.91
N LEU A 204 -4.28 16.08 -1.61
CA LEU A 204 -5.59 16.05 -0.93
C LEU A 204 -6.56 17.08 -1.49
N LYS A 205 -6.11 18.30 -1.78
CA LYS A 205 -6.97 19.31 -2.45
C LYS A 205 -7.47 18.82 -3.82
N ARG A 206 -6.61 18.14 -4.60
CA ARG A 206 -7.03 17.53 -5.87
C ARG A 206 -8.07 16.43 -5.66
N THR A 207 -7.91 15.60 -4.62
CA THR A 207 -8.87 14.57 -4.26
C THR A 207 -10.23 15.18 -3.93
N GLU A 208 -10.27 16.17 -3.04
CA GLU A 208 -11.51 16.85 -2.64
C GLU A 208 -12.22 17.52 -3.84
N ALA A 209 -11.49 18.14 -4.75
CA ALA A 209 -12.04 18.83 -5.91
C ALA A 209 -12.66 17.87 -6.95
N CYS A 210 -12.18 16.61 -7.02
CA CYS A 210 -12.63 15.66 -8.04
C CYS A 210 -13.86 14.84 -7.66
N TYR A 211 -14.22 14.79 -6.38
CA TYR A 211 -15.27 13.91 -5.89
C TYR A 211 -16.37 14.66 -5.16
N ASN A 212 -17.47 14.87 -5.86
CA ASN A 212 -18.76 15.23 -5.26
C ASN A 212 -19.48 13.95 -4.84
N ILE A 213 -18.94 13.22 -3.87
CA ILE A 213 -19.60 12.00 -3.39
C ILE A 213 -20.38 12.35 -2.11
N PRO A 214 -21.60 11.84 -1.96
CA PRO A 214 -22.38 11.99 -0.74
C PRO A 214 -21.57 11.55 0.48
N THR A 215 -21.66 12.31 1.55
CA THR A 215 -20.98 12.03 2.81
C THR A 215 -21.37 10.65 3.36
N ARG A 216 -20.45 9.98 4.04
CA ARG A 216 -20.65 8.74 4.80
C ARG A 216 -22.00 8.78 5.53
N GLY A 217 -22.97 7.98 5.10
CA GLY A 217 -24.32 7.92 5.70
C GLY A 217 -25.40 7.44 4.73
N GLU A 218 -25.21 7.57 3.44
CA GLU A 218 -26.08 6.96 2.45
C GLU A 218 -25.58 5.54 2.12
N LEU A 219 -25.74 4.63 3.07
CA LEU A 219 -25.81 3.21 2.75
C LEU A 219 -27.07 3.04 1.88
N ILE A 220 -26.86 2.71 0.61
CA ILE A 220 -27.93 2.19 -0.23
C ILE A 220 -28.44 0.95 0.48
N HIS A 221 -29.62 1.04 1.09
CA HIS A 221 -30.27 -0.11 1.66
C HIS A 221 -30.55 -1.10 0.52
N SER A 222 -30.25 -2.38 0.74
CA SER A 222 -30.51 -3.47 -0.21
C SER A 222 -31.96 -3.57 -0.71
N LYS A 223 -32.87 -2.76 -0.16
CA LYS A 223 -34.25 -2.61 -0.57
C LYS A 223 -34.45 -1.69 -1.78
N ASP A 224 -33.42 -0.90 -2.15
CA ASP A 224 -33.47 0.03 -3.29
C ASP A 224 -32.91 -0.60 -4.57
N ILE A 225 -32.53 -1.86 -4.55
CA ILE A 225 -32.16 -2.63 -5.73
C ILE A 225 -33.39 -3.49 -6.10
N GLU A 226 -34.28 -2.93 -6.89
CA GLU A 226 -35.25 -3.73 -7.63
C GLU A 226 -34.47 -4.52 -8.71
N LEU A 227 -34.55 -5.85 -8.61
CA LEU A 227 -34.02 -6.79 -9.60
C LEU A 227 -34.92 -6.82 -10.85
#